data_b6ac0c80d2b2af43018bafb6edb1139f
#
_entry.id   b6ac0c80d2b2af43018bafb6edb1139f
#
_cell.length_a   1.000
_cell.length_b   1.000
_cell.length_c   1.000
_cell.angle_alpha   90.00
_cell.angle_beta   90.00
_cell.angle_gamma   90.00
#
_symmetry.space_group_name_H-M   'P 1'
#
loop_
_entity.id
_entity.type
_entity.pdbx_description
1 polymer ?
#
loop_
_entity_poly.entity_id
_entity_poly.type
_entity_poly.pdbx_seq_one_letter_code
_entity_poly.pdbx_strand_id
1 'polypeptide(L)'
;MTLHPETVLAQSEMNSVLRAGTLDRPYLSRFARAVKSLDDLEPTIGAVLAEHIEPGESIRQIIAAPRQAVLRSRHKEGDWLRMLLPWELTPDWVLVLLEERVLVAAVDQPGAMPVVISTRITDILSFEMGTILLHAWLEWTFPTQGSTDHARIHYNAVCQRLFQEALDYMRQGPSAPQTTRGDRHLEYLYGLPFKFMNIIMHNLLLPGEQVQAVVYQPAIWTTRFRLFRRQQTAAMALVLTDSHILVAEEELTGRTDHWGLITRFFPRCHIQHAKMEQESACIWLRLALEHRGATQKVRLAFESGAETALGRMLALLPSQ
;
A
#
# COMPACT_ATOMS: atom_id res chain seq x y z
N MET A 1 -25.28 -10.95 6.32
CA MET A 1 -24.98 -10.93 4.89
C MET A 1 -24.11 -12.13 4.61
N THR A 2 -24.72 -13.19 4.08
CA THR A 2 -24.07 -14.48 3.81
C THR A 2 -23.14 -14.30 2.61
N LEU A 3 -21.86 -14.58 2.80
CA LEU A 3 -20.88 -14.67 1.72
C LEU A 3 -21.41 -15.65 0.65
N HIS A 4 -21.31 -15.27 -0.62
CA HIS A 4 -21.73 -16.11 -1.73
C HIS A 4 -21.03 -17.47 -1.63
N PRO A 5 -21.76 -18.61 -1.70
CA PRO A 5 -21.17 -19.94 -1.51
C PRO A 5 -20.03 -20.26 -2.49
N GLU A 6 -20.03 -19.66 -3.67
CA GLU A 6 -18.97 -19.82 -4.69
C GLU A 6 -17.60 -19.28 -4.24
N THR A 7 -17.55 -18.19 -3.45
CA THR A 7 -16.28 -17.63 -2.94
C THR A 7 -15.68 -18.52 -1.85
N VAL A 8 -16.53 -19.14 -1.04
CA VAL A 8 -16.10 -20.07 0.02
C VAL A 8 -15.62 -21.39 -0.58
N LEU A 9 -16.28 -21.88 -1.66
CA LEU A 9 -15.87 -23.10 -2.36
C LEU A 9 -14.53 -22.91 -3.07
N ALA A 10 -14.31 -21.81 -3.78
CA ALA A 10 -13.03 -21.53 -4.44
C ALA A 10 -11.87 -21.43 -3.45
N GLN A 11 -12.09 -20.84 -2.26
CA GLN A 11 -11.09 -20.75 -1.22
C GLN A 11 -10.84 -22.08 -0.50
N SER A 12 -11.88 -22.89 -0.34
CA SER A 12 -11.80 -24.25 0.20
C SER A 12 -11.09 -25.21 -0.78
N GLU A 13 -11.39 -25.12 -2.06
CA GLU A 13 -10.72 -25.92 -3.11
C GLU A 13 -9.25 -25.50 -3.25
N MET A 14 -8.93 -24.22 -3.25
CA MET A 14 -7.54 -23.72 -3.27
C MET A 14 -6.75 -24.18 -2.05
N ASN A 15 -7.37 -24.16 -0.85
CA ASN A 15 -6.75 -24.69 0.37
C ASN A 15 -6.61 -26.22 0.35
N SER A 16 -7.54 -26.95 -0.27
CA SER A 16 -7.45 -28.41 -0.42
C SER A 16 -6.38 -28.81 -1.41
N VAL A 17 -6.25 -28.08 -2.53
CA VAL A 17 -5.21 -28.27 -3.55
C VAL A 17 -3.82 -27.96 -2.97
N LEU A 18 -3.71 -26.89 -2.17
CA LEU A 18 -2.47 -26.55 -1.44
C LEU A 18 -2.10 -27.61 -0.39
N ARG A 19 -3.09 -28.25 0.25
CA ARG A 19 -2.87 -29.34 1.23
C ARG A 19 -2.55 -30.69 0.58
N ALA A 20 -3.06 -30.92 -0.62
CA ALA A 20 -2.90 -32.22 -1.29
C ALA A 20 -1.53 -32.46 -1.93
N GLY A 21 -0.64 -31.45 -1.94
CA GLY A 21 0.72 -31.57 -2.51
C GLY A 21 0.74 -31.88 -4.01
N THR A 22 -0.39 -31.70 -4.72
CA THR A 22 -0.58 -32.06 -6.13
C THR A 22 -0.25 -30.93 -7.10
N LEU A 23 0.03 -29.72 -6.60
CA LEU A 23 0.54 -28.64 -7.46
C LEU A 23 2.04 -28.83 -7.67
N ASP A 24 2.46 -28.88 -8.93
CA ASP A 24 3.87 -28.91 -9.30
C ASP A 24 4.63 -27.81 -8.55
N ARG A 25 5.76 -28.16 -7.94
CA ARG A 25 6.64 -27.21 -7.24
C ARG A 25 6.91 -25.92 -8.04
N PRO A 26 7.09 -25.95 -9.38
CA PRO A 26 7.25 -24.74 -10.19
C PRO A 26 6.06 -23.79 -10.17
N TYR A 27 4.84 -24.27 -9.98
CA TYR A 27 3.65 -23.40 -9.90
C TYR A 27 3.58 -22.68 -8.54
N LEU A 28 3.84 -23.40 -7.45
CA LEU A 28 3.83 -22.82 -6.09
C LEU A 28 4.96 -21.79 -5.90
N SER A 29 6.07 -21.94 -6.60
CA SER A 29 7.18 -20.98 -6.56
C SER A 29 6.88 -19.61 -7.15
N ARG A 30 5.71 -19.44 -7.79
CA ARG A 30 5.25 -18.15 -8.35
C ARG A 30 4.46 -17.28 -7.38
N PHE A 31 4.12 -17.82 -6.21
CA PHE A 31 3.31 -17.15 -5.21
C PHE A 31 4.14 -16.81 -3.97
N ALA A 32 3.86 -15.66 -3.38
CA ALA A 32 4.41 -15.33 -2.08
C ALA A 32 3.87 -16.31 -1.02
N ARG A 33 4.71 -16.62 -0.03
CA ARG A 33 4.37 -17.56 1.03
C ARG A 33 4.89 -17.08 2.38
N ALA A 34 4.16 -17.41 3.42
CA ALA A 34 4.68 -17.32 4.78
C ALA A 34 5.76 -18.38 4.99
N VAL A 35 6.83 -18.01 5.66
CA VAL A 35 7.97 -18.85 6.00
C VAL A 35 8.06 -18.95 7.53
N LYS A 36 8.39 -20.12 8.06
CA LYS A 36 8.36 -20.34 9.52
C LYS A 36 9.62 -19.85 10.23
N SER A 37 10.77 -20.01 9.59
CA SER A 37 12.07 -19.60 10.13
C SER A 37 13.00 -19.11 9.01
N LEU A 38 14.09 -18.45 9.37
CA LEU A 38 15.13 -18.06 8.42
C LEU A 38 15.81 -19.27 7.76
N ASP A 39 15.86 -20.41 8.45
CA ASP A 39 16.43 -21.66 7.95
C ASP A 39 15.65 -22.26 6.78
N ASP A 40 14.36 -21.90 6.65
CA ASP A 40 13.50 -22.31 5.53
C ASP A 40 13.69 -21.46 4.26
N LEU A 41 14.53 -20.41 4.33
CA LEU A 41 14.92 -19.57 3.21
C LEU A 41 16.12 -20.19 2.45
N GLU A 42 16.47 -19.58 1.34
CA GLU A 42 17.75 -19.86 0.69
C GLU A 42 18.88 -19.51 1.67
N PRO A 43 19.91 -20.38 1.85
CA PRO A 43 20.90 -20.22 2.93
C PRO A 43 21.59 -18.85 2.95
N THR A 44 21.92 -18.30 1.77
CA THR A 44 22.57 -16.98 1.67
C THR A 44 21.68 -15.88 2.20
N ILE A 45 20.38 -15.93 1.85
CA ILE A 45 19.38 -14.92 2.29
C ILE A 45 19.16 -15.05 3.81
N GLY A 46 18.99 -16.28 4.29
CA GLY A 46 18.79 -16.55 5.72
C GLY A 46 19.95 -16.06 6.57
N ALA A 47 21.19 -16.35 6.14
CA ALA A 47 22.40 -15.91 6.84
C ALA A 47 22.51 -14.39 6.90
N VAL A 48 22.33 -13.69 5.76
CA VAL A 48 22.42 -12.22 5.72
C VAL A 48 21.31 -11.57 6.56
N LEU A 49 20.09 -12.08 6.52
CA LEU A 49 19.00 -11.57 7.36
C LEU A 49 19.28 -11.79 8.86
N ALA A 50 19.85 -12.94 9.23
CA ALA A 50 20.22 -13.23 10.61
C ALA A 50 21.27 -12.25 11.18
N GLU A 51 22.20 -11.76 10.35
CA GLU A 51 23.18 -10.73 10.74
C GLU A 51 22.52 -9.37 11.06
N HIS A 52 21.34 -9.12 10.51
CA HIS A 52 20.59 -7.88 10.72
C HIS A 52 19.57 -7.96 11.87
N ILE A 53 19.39 -9.14 12.48
CA ILE A 53 18.47 -9.33 13.61
C ILE A 53 19.28 -9.29 14.91
N GLU A 54 18.90 -8.39 15.80
CA GLU A 54 19.61 -8.22 17.08
C GLU A 54 19.29 -9.38 18.03
N PRO A 55 20.25 -9.76 18.91
CA PRO A 55 20.00 -10.78 19.90
C PRO A 55 18.80 -10.42 20.79
N GLY A 56 17.81 -11.30 20.84
CA GLY A 56 16.58 -11.11 21.63
C GLY A 56 15.41 -10.46 20.85
N GLU A 57 15.64 -10.04 19.61
CA GLU A 57 14.56 -9.56 18.74
C GLU A 57 13.67 -10.72 18.29
N SER A 58 12.36 -10.58 18.44
CA SER A 58 11.42 -11.62 18.00
C SER A 58 10.92 -11.38 16.58
N ILE A 59 10.92 -12.45 15.79
CA ILE A 59 10.36 -12.45 14.45
C ILE A 59 8.85 -12.70 14.57
N ARG A 60 8.05 -11.77 14.02
CA ARG A 60 6.58 -11.88 13.97
C ARG A 60 6.12 -12.64 12.74
N GLN A 61 6.74 -12.32 11.60
CA GLN A 61 6.35 -12.89 10.32
C GLN A 61 7.51 -12.86 9.33
N ILE A 62 7.61 -13.89 8.50
CA ILE A 62 8.50 -13.90 7.34
C ILE A 62 7.65 -14.18 6.11
N ILE A 63 7.79 -13.37 5.07
CA ILE A 63 7.12 -13.54 3.78
C ILE A 63 8.19 -13.60 2.69
N ALA A 64 8.25 -14.71 1.96
CA ALA A 64 9.06 -14.82 0.76
C ALA A 64 8.18 -14.59 -0.47
N ALA A 65 8.55 -13.61 -1.29
CA ALA A 65 7.86 -13.24 -2.53
C ALA A 65 8.79 -13.44 -3.71
N PRO A 66 8.51 -14.38 -4.61
CA PRO A 66 9.32 -14.61 -5.78
C PRO A 66 9.19 -13.43 -6.76
N ARG A 67 10.20 -13.27 -7.61
CA ARG A 67 10.21 -12.27 -8.67
C ARG A 67 8.97 -12.32 -9.54
N GLN A 68 8.52 -11.14 -9.95
CA GLN A 68 7.36 -10.97 -10.82
C GLN A 68 7.75 -10.28 -12.11
N ALA A 69 7.10 -10.61 -13.22
CA ALA A 69 7.16 -9.80 -14.41
C ALA A 69 6.16 -8.65 -14.28
N VAL A 70 6.65 -7.44 -14.20
CA VAL A 70 5.82 -6.23 -14.02
C VAL A 70 5.92 -5.33 -15.23
N LEU A 71 4.83 -4.61 -15.54
CA LEU A 71 4.87 -3.56 -16.55
C LEU A 71 5.70 -2.39 -16.00
N ARG A 72 6.70 -1.97 -16.78
CA ARG A 72 7.48 -0.78 -16.44
C ARG A 72 6.56 0.42 -16.33
N SER A 73 6.66 1.12 -15.20
CA SER A 73 5.98 2.39 -15.02
C SER A 73 6.44 3.40 -16.09
N ARG A 74 5.50 4.02 -16.81
CA ARG A 74 5.77 5.03 -17.85
C ARG A 74 6.30 6.37 -17.31
N HIS A 75 6.52 6.49 -16.00
CA HIS A 75 6.83 7.77 -15.35
C HIS A 75 8.29 8.25 -15.47
N LYS A 76 9.18 7.53 -16.15
CA LYS A 76 10.49 8.06 -16.49
C LYS A 76 10.46 8.59 -17.93
N GLU A 77 10.18 9.89 -18.06
CA GLU A 77 10.29 10.60 -19.34
C GLU A 77 11.69 10.46 -19.92
N GLY A 78 11.79 10.09 -21.20
CA GLY A 78 12.98 10.18 -22.02
C GLY A 78 13.60 8.90 -22.55
N ASP A 79 13.17 7.70 -22.13
CA ASP A 79 13.80 6.45 -22.56
C ASP A 79 12.93 5.67 -23.58
N TRP A 80 12.96 6.08 -24.83
CA TRP A 80 12.19 5.47 -25.92
C TRP A 80 12.58 3.99 -26.21
N LEU A 81 13.84 3.62 -25.95
CA LEU A 81 14.30 2.22 -26.08
C LEU A 81 13.63 1.29 -25.08
N ARG A 82 13.22 1.82 -23.91
CA ARG A 82 12.49 1.05 -22.90
C ARG A 82 11.03 0.77 -23.26
N MET A 83 10.47 1.47 -24.26
CA MET A 83 9.13 1.16 -24.78
C MET A 83 9.07 -0.16 -25.54
N LEU A 84 10.20 -0.68 -26.01
CA LEU A 84 10.29 -1.94 -26.75
C LEU A 84 10.23 -3.17 -25.83
N LEU A 85 10.59 -3.02 -24.56
CA LEU A 85 10.50 -4.06 -23.53
C LEU A 85 9.63 -3.56 -22.36
N PRO A 86 8.31 -3.70 -22.49
CA PRO A 86 7.37 -3.14 -21.50
C PRO A 86 7.41 -3.88 -20.15
N TRP A 87 8.09 -5.02 -20.07
CA TRP A 87 8.16 -5.86 -18.87
C TRP A 87 9.55 -5.81 -18.25
N GLU A 88 9.61 -5.79 -16.95
CA GLU A 88 10.83 -6.00 -16.17
C GLU A 88 10.58 -7.09 -15.12
N LEU A 89 11.63 -7.81 -14.77
CA LEU A 89 11.61 -8.75 -13.67
C LEU A 89 11.99 -8.00 -12.39
N THR A 90 11.16 -8.17 -11.37
CA THR A 90 11.50 -7.67 -10.03
C THR A 90 12.52 -8.61 -9.38
N PRO A 91 13.20 -8.17 -8.30
CA PRO A 91 13.97 -9.07 -7.44
C PRO A 91 13.09 -10.17 -6.82
N ASP A 92 13.71 -11.22 -6.31
CA ASP A 92 13.12 -12.06 -5.29
C ASP A 92 13.18 -11.29 -3.97
N TRP A 93 12.07 -11.28 -3.22
CA TRP A 93 11.93 -10.48 -2.01
C TRP A 93 11.72 -11.36 -0.78
N VAL A 94 12.32 -10.97 0.32
CA VAL A 94 11.97 -11.51 1.65
C VAL A 94 11.67 -10.35 2.58
N LEU A 95 10.45 -10.32 3.11
CA LEU A 95 10.00 -9.40 4.16
C LEU A 95 10.12 -10.13 5.50
N VAL A 96 10.82 -9.54 6.45
CA VAL A 96 10.87 -9.99 7.86
C VAL A 96 10.29 -8.91 8.73
N LEU A 97 9.19 -9.22 9.41
CA LEU A 97 8.53 -8.35 10.34
C LEU A 97 9.02 -8.66 11.75
N LEU A 98 9.65 -7.70 12.38
CA LEU A 98 10.11 -7.74 13.78
C LEU A 98 9.15 -6.92 14.65
N GLU A 99 9.39 -6.83 15.94
CA GLU A 99 8.50 -6.07 16.84
C GLU A 99 8.48 -4.57 16.53
N GLU A 100 9.65 -3.96 16.30
CA GLU A 100 9.76 -2.50 16.13
C GLU A 100 10.24 -2.09 14.74
N ARG A 101 10.64 -3.04 13.90
CA ARG A 101 11.19 -2.76 12.57
C ARG A 101 10.82 -3.81 11.55
N VAL A 102 10.96 -3.43 10.29
CA VAL A 102 10.80 -4.31 9.14
C VAL A 102 12.12 -4.40 8.38
N LEU A 103 12.52 -5.63 8.02
CA LEU A 103 13.65 -5.89 7.14
C LEU A 103 13.12 -6.35 5.78
N VAL A 104 13.75 -5.89 4.72
CA VAL A 104 13.49 -6.38 3.36
C VAL A 104 14.80 -6.76 2.73
N ALA A 105 14.91 -8.00 2.29
CA ALA A 105 16.00 -8.47 1.45
C ALA A 105 15.54 -8.56 -0.01
N ALA A 106 16.31 -7.99 -0.92
CA ALA A 106 16.12 -8.05 -2.37
C ALA A 106 17.27 -8.82 -3.03
N VAL A 107 16.94 -9.78 -3.88
CA VAL A 107 17.91 -10.57 -4.64
C VAL A 107 17.61 -10.45 -6.13
N ASP A 108 18.42 -9.69 -6.85
CA ASP A 108 18.21 -9.42 -8.28
C ASP A 108 18.48 -10.64 -9.16
N GLN A 109 19.45 -11.47 -8.79
CA GLN A 109 19.85 -12.66 -9.55
C GLN A 109 20.11 -13.84 -8.60
N PRO A 110 19.85 -15.08 -9.03
CA PRO A 110 20.18 -16.26 -8.26
C PRO A 110 21.68 -16.27 -7.88
N GLY A 111 21.96 -16.46 -6.58
CA GLY A 111 23.33 -16.45 -6.06
C GLY A 111 23.95 -15.07 -5.85
N ALA A 112 23.27 -13.98 -6.16
CA ALA A 112 23.71 -12.64 -5.79
C ALA A 112 23.53 -12.41 -4.29
N MET A 113 24.41 -11.60 -3.70
CA MET A 113 24.24 -11.16 -2.31
C MET A 113 22.98 -10.30 -2.19
N PRO A 114 22.12 -10.57 -1.21
CA PRO A 114 20.91 -9.78 -0.98
C PRO A 114 21.27 -8.36 -0.52
N VAL A 115 20.51 -7.38 -1.03
CA VAL A 115 20.50 -6.02 -0.48
C VAL A 115 19.45 -5.97 0.59
N VAL A 116 19.82 -5.59 1.83
CA VAL A 116 18.92 -5.52 2.97
C VAL A 116 18.62 -4.06 3.33
N ILE A 117 17.32 -3.75 3.42
CA ILE A 117 16.80 -2.48 3.93
C ILE A 117 16.19 -2.75 5.29
N SER A 118 16.60 -1.97 6.31
CA SER A 118 16.04 -2.02 7.66
C SER A 118 15.34 -0.70 7.96
N THR A 119 14.07 -0.76 8.34
CA THR A 119 13.27 0.44 8.67
C THR A 119 12.57 0.24 10.01
N ARG A 120 12.68 1.19 10.93
CA ARG A 120 11.83 1.20 12.13
C ARG A 120 10.40 1.53 11.75
N ILE A 121 9.44 0.79 12.30
CA ILE A 121 8.01 0.98 12.01
C ILE A 121 7.56 2.41 12.34
N THR A 122 8.06 2.98 13.44
CA THR A 122 7.77 4.36 13.87
C THR A 122 8.35 5.44 12.95
N ASP A 123 9.30 5.08 12.09
CA ASP A 123 9.95 6.04 11.17
C ASP A 123 9.23 6.09 9.81
N ILE A 124 8.24 5.23 9.57
CA ILE A 124 7.56 5.14 8.27
C ILE A 124 6.63 6.34 8.09
N LEU A 125 6.91 7.16 7.08
CA LEU A 125 6.15 8.37 6.74
C LEU A 125 4.85 8.05 6.01
N SER A 126 4.85 7.03 5.16
CA SER A 126 3.67 6.63 4.40
C SER A 126 3.77 5.18 3.97
N PHE A 127 2.60 4.59 3.75
CA PHE A 127 2.46 3.29 3.10
C PHE A 127 1.64 3.42 1.83
N GLU A 128 1.94 2.58 0.85
CA GLU A 128 1.13 2.40 -0.35
C GLU A 128 0.95 0.91 -0.61
N MET A 129 -0.28 0.50 -0.86
CA MET A 129 -0.60 -0.83 -1.39
C MET A 129 -1.38 -0.66 -2.67
N GLY A 130 -0.90 -1.24 -3.74
CA GLY A 130 -1.58 -1.21 -5.02
C GLY A 130 -1.88 -2.60 -5.54
N THR A 131 -2.98 -2.71 -6.26
CA THR A 131 -3.40 -3.95 -6.93
C THR A 131 -3.95 -3.62 -8.31
N ILE A 132 -3.37 -4.23 -9.33
CA ILE A 132 -3.77 -4.10 -10.73
C ILE A 132 -3.85 -5.50 -11.31
N LEU A 133 -5.06 -6.01 -11.52
CA LEU A 133 -5.28 -7.40 -11.93
C LEU A 133 -4.61 -8.40 -10.97
N LEU A 134 -3.64 -9.17 -11.46
CA LEU A 134 -2.89 -10.15 -10.68
C LEU A 134 -1.58 -9.60 -10.10
N HIS A 135 -1.23 -8.37 -10.42
CA HIS A 135 -0.03 -7.72 -9.94
C HIS A 135 -0.37 -6.82 -8.75
N ALA A 136 0.38 -6.94 -7.66
CA ALA A 136 0.24 -6.11 -6.49
C ALA A 136 1.61 -5.69 -5.94
N TRP A 137 1.61 -4.63 -5.14
CA TRP A 137 2.80 -4.18 -4.43
C TRP A 137 2.45 -3.63 -3.05
N LEU A 138 3.42 -3.71 -2.16
CA LEU A 138 3.46 -3.01 -0.89
C LEU A 138 4.70 -2.13 -0.89
N GLU A 139 4.51 -0.84 -0.61
CA GLU A 139 5.58 0.14 -0.52
C GLU A 139 5.45 0.93 0.77
N TRP A 140 6.57 1.35 1.33
CA TRP A 140 6.60 2.35 2.39
C TRP A 140 7.76 3.30 2.19
N THR A 141 7.53 4.56 2.61
CA THR A 141 8.53 5.63 2.55
C THR A 141 9.05 5.91 3.95
N PHE A 142 10.36 6.09 4.07
CA PHE A 142 11.03 6.31 5.34
C PHE A 142 12.15 7.36 5.20
N PRO A 143 12.55 8.03 6.31
CA PRO A 143 13.62 9.02 6.28
C PRO A 143 14.98 8.36 6.12
N THR A 144 15.84 9.03 5.35
CA THR A 144 17.28 8.80 5.27
C THR A 144 18.02 10.07 5.67
N GLN A 145 19.33 10.14 5.50
CA GLN A 145 20.10 11.34 5.84
C GLN A 145 19.68 12.56 5.00
N GLY A 146 18.72 13.35 5.53
CA GLY A 146 18.22 14.58 4.90
C GLY A 146 17.28 14.41 3.70
N SER A 147 16.86 13.20 3.42
CA SER A 147 15.95 12.86 2.32
C SER A 147 14.98 11.75 2.73
N THR A 148 14.14 11.31 1.81
CA THR A 148 13.30 10.13 1.96
C THR A 148 13.74 9.05 0.97
N ASP A 149 13.65 7.80 1.37
CA ASP A 149 13.81 6.62 0.53
C ASP A 149 12.57 5.74 0.65
N HIS A 150 12.46 4.71 -0.17
CA HIS A 150 11.32 3.81 -0.17
C HIS A 150 11.76 2.36 -0.36
N ALA A 151 11.01 1.45 0.21
CA ALA A 151 11.10 0.02 -0.06
C ALA A 151 9.79 -0.43 -0.72
N ARG A 152 9.89 -1.16 -1.85
CA ARG A 152 8.73 -1.67 -2.58
C ARG A 152 8.90 -3.15 -2.86
N ILE A 153 7.91 -3.94 -2.50
CA ILE A 153 7.84 -5.38 -2.75
C ILE A 153 6.71 -5.63 -3.73
N HIS A 154 7.03 -6.31 -4.82
CA HIS A 154 6.03 -6.75 -5.80
C HIS A 154 5.65 -8.19 -5.53
N TYR A 155 4.37 -8.51 -5.67
CA TYR A 155 3.84 -9.85 -5.44
C TYR A 155 2.59 -10.12 -6.29
N ASN A 156 2.18 -11.38 -6.36
CA ASN A 156 0.93 -11.75 -7.01
C ASN A 156 -0.26 -11.41 -6.09
N ALA A 157 -1.28 -10.73 -6.64
CA ALA A 157 -2.44 -10.27 -5.89
C ALA A 157 -3.21 -11.39 -5.14
N VAL A 158 -3.10 -12.64 -5.58
CA VAL A 158 -3.65 -13.81 -4.86
C VAL A 158 -3.10 -13.91 -3.43
N CYS A 159 -1.88 -13.39 -3.20
CA CYS A 159 -1.22 -13.40 -1.89
C CYS A 159 -1.46 -12.11 -1.09
N GLN A 160 -2.36 -11.23 -1.53
CA GLN A 160 -2.59 -9.91 -0.92
C GLN A 160 -2.84 -9.98 0.58
N ARG A 161 -3.52 -11.02 1.08
CA ARG A 161 -3.81 -11.17 2.50
C ARG A 161 -2.55 -11.21 3.37
N LEU A 162 -1.49 -11.89 2.93
CA LEU A 162 -0.23 -11.95 3.68
C LEU A 162 0.39 -10.55 3.87
N PHE A 163 0.36 -9.75 2.81
CA PHE A 163 0.91 -8.39 2.84
C PHE A 163 -0.02 -7.39 3.53
N GLN A 164 -1.34 -7.63 3.49
CA GLN A 164 -2.29 -6.83 4.26
C GLN A 164 -2.09 -7.02 5.76
N GLU A 165 -1.92 -8.26 6.23
CA GLU A 165 -1.63 -8.57 7.63
C GLU A 165 -0.31 -7.89 8.09
N ALA A 166 0.73 -7.91 7.25
CA ALA A 166 1.98 -7.21 7.52
C ALA A 166 1.81 -5.69 7.55
N LEU A 167 1.09 -5.12 6.59
CA LEU A 167 0.77 -3.69 6.55
C LEU A 167 -0.02 -3.25 7.78
N ASP A 168 -1.04 -4.00 8.16
CA ASP A 168 -1.88 -3.68 9.32
C ASP A 168 -1.06 -3.68 10.61
N TYR A 169 -0.14 -4.63 10.76
CA TYR A 169 0.81 -4.63 11.88
C TYR A 169 1.70 -3.40 11.88
N MET A 170 2.32 -3.06 10.75
CA MET A 170 3.18 -1.87 10.64
C MET A 170 2.41 -0.57 10.91
N ARG A 171 1.16 -0.47 10.47
CA ARG A 171 0.30 0.69 10.72
C ARG A 171 -0.14 0.83 12.18
N GLN A 172 -0.39 -0.29 12.86
CA GLN A 172 -0.73 -0.28 14.29
C GLN A 172 0.46 0.15 15.15
N GLY A 173 1.66 -0.17 14.70
CA GLY A 173 2.87 0.00 15.51
C GLY A 173 2.95 -0.96 16.69
N PRO A 174 4.12 -1.09 17.30
CA PRO A 174 4.39 -2.08 18.36
C PRO A 174 3.61 -1.85 19.66
N SER A 175 3.16 -0.63 19.91
CA SER A 175 2.53 -0.21 21.18
C SER A 175 1.02 0.00 21.08
N ALA A 176 0.39 -0.39 19.97
CA ALA A 176 -1.04 -0.16 19.81
C ALA A 176 -1.83 -0.98 20.85
N PRO A 177 -2.64 -0.35 21.70
CA PRO A 177 -3.56 -1.08 22.57
C PRO A 177 -4.49 -1.91 21.68
N GLN A 178 -4.75 -3.15 22.06
CA GLN A 178 -5.84 -3.93 21.45
C GLN A 178 -7.15 -3.24 21.80
N THR A 179 -7.51 -2.23 21.03
CA THR A 179 -8.72 -1.47 21.23
C THR A 179 -9.91 -2.39 21.01
N THR A 180 -10.69 -2.57 22.05
CA THR A 180 -12.03 -3.13 21.98
C THR A 180 -12.80 -2.36 20.91
N ARG A 181 -13.60 -3.11 20.14
CA ARG A 181 -14.51 -2.67 19.08
C ARG A 181 -15.38 -1.50 19.56
N GLY A 182 -14.83 -0.28 19.53
CA GLY A 182 -15.56 0.96 19.75
C GLY A 182 -16.46 1.26 18.54
N ASP A 183 -17.33 2.20 18.70
CA ASP A 183 -18.18 2.71 17.63
C ASP A 183 -17.25 3.33 16.57
N ARG A 184 -17.21 2.75 15.37
CA ARG A 184 -16.25 3.15 14.31
C ARG A 184 -16.70 4.37 13.52
N HIS A 185 -17.85 4.95 13.86
CA HIS A 185 -18.46 6.05 13.11
C HIS A 185 -18.56 5.77 11.60
N LEU A 186 -18.95 4.54 11.25
CA LEU A 186 -19.03 4.07 9.87
C LEU A 186 -20.09 4.81 9.05
N GLU A 187 -20.99 5.51 9.70
CA GLU A 187 -22.03 6.36 9.07
C GLU A 187 -21.42 7.41 8.13
N TYR A 188 -20.21 7.89 8.40
CA TYR A 188 -19.49 8.80 7.49
C TYR A 188 -19.20 8.18 6.13
N LEU A 189 -19.10 6.85 6.05
CA LEU A 189 -18.81 6.14 4.82
C LEU A 189 -20.02 5.92 3.92
N TYR A 190 -21.25 6.04 4.45
CA TYR A 190 -22.47 5.73 3.69
C TYR A 190 -22.74 6.69 2.52
N GLY A 191 -22.08 7.85 2.49
CA GLY A 191 -22.10 8.77 1.35
C GLY A 191 -21.16 8.39 0.20
N LEU A 192 -20.31 7.38 0.38
CA LEU A 192 -19.36 6.93 -0.64
C LEU A 192 -20.02 5.99 -1.64
N PRO A 193 -19.55 5.94 -2.90
CA PRO A 193 -19.86 4.86 -3.82
C PRO A 193 -19.54 3.50 -3.16
N PHE A 194 -20.42 2.52 -3.39
CA PHE A 194 -20.37 1.20 -2.73
C PHE A 194 -18.98 0.54 -2.78
N LYS A 195 -18.27 0.67 -3.90
CA LYS A 195 -16.90 0.15 -4.07
C LYS A 195 -15.94 0.69 -3.00
N PHE A 196 -15.89 2.01 -2.84
CA PHE A 196 -15.00 2.65 -1.85
C PHE A 196 -15.45 2.35 -0.43
N MET A 197 -16.75 2.46 -0.16
CA MET A 197 -17.30 2.13 1.16
C MET A 197 -16.91 0.72 1.58
N ASN A 198 -17.13 -0.28 0.72
CA ASN A 198 -16.85 -1.69 1.02
C ASN A 198 -15.35 -1.94 1.28
N ILE A 199 -14.48 -1.38 0.44
CA ILE A 199 -13.03 -1.54 0.58
C ILE A 199 -12.54 -0.90 1.89
N ILE A 200 -12.96 0.33 2.18
CA ILE A 200 -12.54 1.04 3.38
C ILE A 200 -13.01 0.29 4.63
N MET A 201 -14.29 -0.11 4.69
CA MET A 201 -14.85 -0.79 5.85
C MET A 201 -14.20 -2.13 6.16
N HIS A 202 -13.86 -2.89 5.14
CA HIS A 202 -13.44 -4.29 5.31
C HIS A 202 -11.94 -4.50 5.20
N ASN A 203 -11.22 -3.63 4.48
CA ASN A 203 -9.82 -3.87 4.15
C ASN A 203 -8.88 -2.77 4.63
N LEU A 204 -9.36 -1.53 4.83
CA LEU A 204 -8.44 -0.42 5.09
C LEU A 204 -8.47 0.10 6.52
N LEU A 205 -9.61 0.00 7.21
CA LEU A 205 -9.69 0.43 8.61
C LEU A 205 -9.10 -0.62 9.54
N LEU A 206 -8.18 -0.20 10.38
CA LEU A 206 -7.64 -1.03 11.46
C LEU A 206 -8.73 -1.34 12.51
N PRO A 207 -8.61 -2.45 13.26
CA PRO A 207 -9.47 -2.71 14.39
C PRO A 207 -9.46 -1.54 15.40
N GLY A 208 -10.64 -0.98 15.70
CA GLY A 208 -10.77 0.14 16.63
C GLY A 208 -10.51 1.54 16.05
N GLU A 209 -9.99 1.64 14.84
CA GLU A 209 -9.75 2.91 14.15
C GLU A 209 -11.07 3.63 13.87
N GLN A 210 -11.17 4.93 14.23
CA GLN A 210 -12.39 5.72 14.16
C GLN A 210 -12.36 6.69 12.99
N VAL A 211 -13.39 6.65 12.15
CA VAL A 211 -13.57 7.61 11.04
C VAL A 211 -14.02 8.94 11.58
N GLN A 212 -13.33 10.03 11.23
CA GLN A 212 -13.63 11.40 11.65
C GLN A 212 -14.20 12.26 10.51
N ALA A 213 -13.73 12.05 9.29
CA ALA A 213 -14.21 12.76 8.11
C ALA A 213 -13.96 11.96 6.85
N VAL A 214 -14.79 12.20 5.84
CA VAL A 214 -14.68 11.56 4.52
C VAL A 214 -14.91 12.59 3.43
N VAL A 215 -14.08 12.54 2.39
CA VAL A 215 -14.26 13.33 1.17
C VAL A 215 -14.16 12.41 -0.04
N TYR A 216 -15.17 12.43 -0.89
CA TYR A 216 -15.17 11.69 -2.15
C TYR A 216 -14.88 12.64 -3.30
N GLN A 217 -13.96 12.23 -4.16
CA GLN A 217 -13.64 12.89 -5.40
C GLN A 217 -13.97 11.97 -6.57
N PRO A 218 -14.96 12.30 -7.41
CA PRO A 218 -15.19 11.55 -8.65
C PRO A 218 -14.04 11.76 -9.64
N ALA A 219 -13.93 10.89 -10.64
CA ALA A 219 -12.92 11.03 -11.67
C ALA A 219 -13.08 12.36 -12.43
N ILE A 220 -11.99 13.14 -12.52
CA ILE A 220 -11.98 14.41 -13.26
C ILE A 220 -11.60 14.13 -14.71
N TRP A 221 -12.44 14.61 -15.62
CA TRP A 221 -12.24 14.47 -17.04
C TRP A 221 -12.04 15.82 -17.70
N THR A 222 -11.01 15.95 -18.53
CA THR A 222 -10.79 17.13 -19.35
C THR A 222 -11.07 16.79 -20.82
N THR A 223 -11.66 17.74 -21.53
CA THR A 223 -11.89 17.60 -22.98
C THR A 223 -10.87 18.46 -23.72
N ARG A 224 -9.98 17.83 -24.46
CA ARG A 224 -9.01 18.51 -25.32
C ARG A 224 -9.53 18.54 -26.76
N PHE A 225 -9.53 19.71 -27.38
CA PHE A 225 -10.01 19.93 -28.77
C PHE A 225 -11.46 19.45 -29.03
N ARG A 226 -12.36 19.51 -28.02
CA ARG A 226 -13.77 19.08 -28.09
C ARG A 226 -14.02 17.62 -28.51
N LEU A 227 -12.99 16.85 -28.85
CA LEU A 227 -13.09 15.48 -29.40
C LEU A 227 -12.46 14.43 -28.49
N PHE A 228 -11.44 14.78 -27.71
CA PHE A 228 -10.71 13.81 -26.90
C PHE A 228 -10.96 14.06 -25.41
N ARG A 229 -11.68 13.14 -24.75
CA ARG A 229 -11.79 13.11 -23.29
C ARG A 229 -10.56 12.41 -22.74
N ARG A 230 -9.84 13.10 -21.84
CA ARG A 230 -8.73 12.52 -21.08
C ARG A 230 -9.07 12.58 -19.60
N GLN A 231 -8.94 11.47 -18.90
CA GLN A 231 -9.02 11.45 -17.45
C GLN A 231 -7.82 12.17 -16.89
N GLN A 232 -8.04 13.18 -16.07
CA GLN A 232 -7.01 13.98 -15.43
C GLN A 232 -6.66 13.39 -14.05
N THR A 233 -7.68 13.00 -13.29
CA THR A 233 -7.51 12.30 -12.00
C THR A 233 -8.45 11.10 -11.93
N ALA A 234 -8.06 10.08 -11.20
CA ALA A 234 -8.93 8.95 -10.89
C ALA A 234 -9.99 9.34 -9.85
N ALA A 235 -11.03 8.52 -9.74
CA ALA A 235 -11.92 8.62 -8.60
C ALA A 235 -11.18 8.19 -7.34
N MET A 236 -11.36 8.93 -6.24
CA MET A 236 -10.73 8.62 -4.97
C MET A 236 -11.64 8.94 -3.77
N ALA A 237 -11.45 8.21 -2.68
CA ALA A 237 -11.99 8.51 -1.38
C ALA A 237 -10.84 8.85 -0.42
N LEU A 238 -10.96 10.01 0.22
CA LEU A 238 -10.06 10.46 1.27
C LEU A 238 -10.79 10.30 2.61
N VAL A 239 -10.18 9.58 3.54
CA VAL A 239 -10.74 9.30 4.86
C VAL A 239 -9.76 9.75 5.92
N LEU A 240 -10.21 10.61 6.82
CA LEU A 240 -9.49 10.96 8.03
C LEU A 240 -9.97 10.05 9.15
N THR A 241 -9.03 9.38 9.79
CA THR A 241 -9.26 8.61 11.01
C THR A 241 -8.56 9.27 12.19
N ASP A 242 -8.68 8.68 13.37
CA ASP A 242 -7.94 9.10 14.56
C ASP A 242 -6.42 8.89 14.45
N SER A 243 -5.99 7.94 13.62
CA SER A 243 -4.56 7.56 13.49
C SER A 243 -3.95 7.89 12.12
N HIS A 244 -4.74 7.91 11.03
CA HIS A 244 -4.24 8.06 9.66
C HIS A 244 -5.10 9.00 8.80
N ILE A 245 -4.50 9.48 7.71
CA ILE A 245 -5.21 9.85 6.49
C ILE A 245 -5.12 8.68 5.53
N LEU A 246 -6.26 8.15 5.10
CA LEU A 246 -6.37 7.05 4.13
C LEU A 246 -6.80 7.63 2.78
N VAL A 247 -6.18 7.18 1.71
CA VAL A 247 -6.57 7.48 0.33
C VAL A 247 -6.83 6.17 -0.37
N ALA A 248 -8.04 5.96 -0.87
CA ALA A 248 -8.36 4.87 -1.78
C ALA A 248 -8.61 5.47 -3.16
N GLU A 249 -7.80 5.14 -4.14
CA GLU A 249 -7.80 5.73 -5.49
C GLU A 249 -7.90 4.64 -6.55
N GLU A 250 -8.72 4.85 -7.58
CA GLU A 250 -8.70 4.01 -8.77
C GLU A 250 -7.43 4.27 -9.57
N GLU A 251 -6.91 3.27 -10.24
CA GLU A 251 -5.74 3.47 -11.08
C GLU A 251 -6.06 4.26 -12.34
N LEU A 252 -5.17 5.22 -12.68
CA LEU A 252 -5.18 5.97 -13.93
C LEU A 252 -4.48 5.18 -15.04
N THR A 253 -5.13 4.21 -15.67
CA THR A 253 -4.50 3.42 -16.74
C THR A 253 -4.65 4.04 -18.13
N GLY A 254 -5.53 5.01 -18.30
CA GLY A 254 -5.89 5.54 -19.62
C GLY A 254 -6.54 4.51 -20.55
N ARG A 255 -6.75 3.28 -20.10
CA ARG A 255 -7.49 2.20 -20.73
C ARG A 255 -8.68 1.83 -19.87
N THR A 256 -9.85 1.78 -20.44
CA THR A 256 -11.14 1.53 -19.76
C THR A 256 -11.26 0.12 -19.15
N ASP A 257 -10.31 -0.75 -19.41
CA ASP A 257 -10.37 -2.18 -19.13
C ASP A 257 -9.48 -2.63 -17.97
N HIS A 258 -8.72 -1.75 -17.36
CA HIS A 258 -7.87 -2.09 -16.21
C HIS A 258 -8.52 -1.64 -14.92
N TRP A 259 -8.83 -2.60 -14.06
CA TRP A 259 -9.35 -2.37 -12.73
C TRP A 259 -8.17 -2.45 -11.75
N GLY A 260 -7.75 -1.30 -11.28
CA GLY A 260 -6.72 -1.18 -10.25
C GLY A 260 -7.23 -0.33 -9.09
N LEU A 261 -6.72 -0.62 -7.91
CA LEU A 261 -6.92 0.17 -6.71
C LEU A 261 -5.56 0.43 -6.08
N ILE A 262 -5.33 1.69 -5.76
CA ILE A 262 -4.17 2.13 -5.00
C ILE A 262 -4.67 2.69 -3.68
N THR A 263 -4.12 2.20 -2.57
CA THR A 263 -4.44 2.69 -1.24
C THR A 263 -3.18 3.26 -0.61
N ARG A 264 -3.30 4.47 -0.04
CA ARG A 264 -2.19 5.13 0.67
C ARG A 264 -2.61 5.44 2.08
N PHE A 265 -1.64 5.37 2.98
CA PHE A 265 -1.86 5.60 4.40
C PHE A 265 -0.78 6.55 4.90
N PHE A 266 -1.23 7.64 5.51
CA PHE A 266 -0.36 8.67 6.06
C PHE A 266 -0.60 8.75 7.56
N PRO A 267 0.36 8.31 8.41
CA PRO A 267 0.24 8.41 9.86
C PRO A 267 0.09 9.87 10.28
N ARG A 268 -0.93 10.19 11.08
CA ARG A 268 -1.21 11.57 11.51
C ARG A 268 -0.08 12.19 12.31
N CYS A 269 0.64 11.38 13.07
CA CYS A 269 1.78 11.85 13.89
C CYS A 269 2.93 12.45 13.06
N HIS A 270 3.00 12.16 11.75
CA HIS A 270 4.02 12.70 10.85
C HIS A 270 3.51 13.89 10.02
N ILE A 271 2.22 14.19 10.02
CA ILE A 271 1.66 15.31 9.25
C ILE A 271 1.98 16.61 9.98
N GLN A 272 2.90 17.39 9.45
CA GLN A 272 3.29 18.69 9.99
C GLN A 272 2.44 19.81 9.39
N HIS A 273 2.20 19.76 8.08
CA HIS A 273 1.41 20.76 7.41
C HIS A 273 0.40 20.12 6.45
N ALA A 274 -0.81 20.65 6.47
CA ALA A 274 -1.85 20.30 5.53
C ALA A 274 -2.53 21.59 5.06
N LYS A 275 -2.55 21.84 3.74
CA LYS A 275 -3.16 23.06 3.18
C LYS A 275 -3.85 22.78 1.86
N MET A 276 -4.85 23.59 1.58
CA MET A 276 -5.49 23.64 0.27
C MET A 276 -4.88 24.77 -0.56
N GLU A 277 -4.63 24.52 -1.82
CA GLU A 277 -4.21 25.52 -2.80
C GLU A 277 -5.09 25.38 -4.03
N GLN A 278 -5.67 26.50 -4.46
CA GLN A 278 -6.42 26.53 -5.70
C GLN A 278 -5.48 26.80 -6.88
N GLU A 279 -5.43 25.87 -7.81
CA GLU A 279 -4.67 26.00 -9.05
C GLU A 279 -5.60 25.70 -10.24
N SER A 280 -5.87 26.71 -11.06
CA SER A 280 -6.76 26.58 -12.23
C SER A 280 -8.17 26.11 -11.83
N ALA A 281 -8.60 24.95 -12.31
CA ALA A 281 -9.92 24.37 -12.07
C ALA A 281 -9.94 23.36 -10.92
N CYS A 282 -8.80 23.09 -10.28
CA CYS A 282 -8.65 22.09 -9.24
C CYS A 282 -8.22 22.71 -7.91
N ILE A 283 -8.64 22.08 -6.82
CA ILE A 283 -8.10 22.33 -5.50
C ILE A 283 -7.08 21.21 -5.22
N TRP A 284 -5.91 21.62 -4.78
CA TRP A 284 -4.87 20.70 -4.37
C TRP A 284 -4.79 20.65 -2.84
N LEU A 285 -5.03 19.46 -2.30
CA LEU A 285 -4.64 19.17 -0.92
C LEU A 285 -3.16 18.81 -0.93
N ARG A 286 -2.37 19.62 -0.21
CA ARG A 286 -0.94 19.36 0.01
C ARG A 286 -0.70 18.95 1.44
N LEU A 287 -0.05 17.81 1.61
CA LEU A 287 0.40 17.31 2.89
C LEU A 287 1.93 17.33 2.90
N ALA A 288 2.50 17.80 4.00
CA ALA A 288 3.92 17.64 4.31
C ALA A 288 4.04 16.71 5.52
N LEU A 289 4.66 15.56 5.31
CA LEU A 289 4.96 14.60 6.35
C LEU A 289 6.43 14.76 6.70
N GLU A 290 6.72 14.93 7.99
CA GLU A 290 8.09 15.16 8.46
C GLU A 290 8.44 14.19 9.57
N HIS A 291 9.63 13.64 9.48
CA HIS A 291 10.24 12.84 10.53
C HIS A 291 11.75 12.86 10.41
N ARG A 292 12.46 13.05 11.53
CA ARG A 292 13.94 13.06 11.60
C ARG A 292 14.62 13.95 10.55
N GLY A 293 14.03 15.10 10.27
CA GLY A 293 14.59 16.08 9.31
C GLY A 293 14.38 15.74 7.83
N ALA A 294 13.68 14.65 7.52
CA ALA A 294 13.24 14.33 6.16
C ALA A 294 11.79 14.77 5.96
N THR A 295 11.47 15.26 4.77
CA THR A 295 10.12 15.71 4.40
C THR A 295 9.63 14.99 3.16
N GLN A 296 8.46 14.37 3.28
CA GLN A 296 7.71 13.83 2.14
C GLN A 296 6.55 14.79 1.80
N LYS A 297 6.47 15.22 0.54
CA LYS A 297 5.38 16.07 0.05
C LYS A 297 4.39 15.25 -0.77
N VAL A 298 3.11 15.34 -0.41
CA VAL A 298 2.00 14.66 -1.09
C VAL A 298 1.05 15.69 -1.66
N ARG A 299 0.55 15.46 -2.87
CA ARG A 299 -0.45 16.30 -3.54
C ARG A 299 -1.62 15.43 -4.01
N LEU A 300 -2.83 15.84 -3.65
CA LEU A 300 -4.07 15.19 -4.08
C LEU A 300 -4.96 16.24 -4.74
N ALA A 301 -5.49 15.94 -5.93
CA ALA A 301 -6.31 16.86 -6.70
C ALA A 301 -7.79 16.62 -6.45
N PHE A 302 -8.54 17.71 -6.26
CA PHE A 302 -9.98 17.70 -6.03
C PHE A 302 -10.67 18.73 -6.94
N GLU A 303 -11.95 18.51 -7.23
CA GLU A 303 -12.80 19.52 -7.83
C GLU A 303 -13.06 20.67 -6.85
N SER A 304 -13.37 21.87 -7.39
CA SER A 304 -13.70 23.05 -6.58
C SER A 304 -14.87 22.84 -5.62
N GLY A 305 -15.81 21.97 -5.95
CA GLY A 305 -16.92 21.60 -5.07
C GLY A 305 -16.52 20.86 -3.77
N ALA A 306 -15.32 20.32 -3.69
CA ALA A 306 -14.82 19.63 -2.50
C ALA A 306 -14.28 20.59 -1.41
N GLU A 307 -14.14 21.89 -1.68
CA GLU A 307 -13.49 22.86 -0.79
C GLU A 307 -14.03 22.85 0.64
N THR A 308 -15.34 22.91 0.78
CA THR A 308 -16.00 22.95 2.10
C THR A 308 -15.75 21.65 2.89
N ALA A 309 -15.78 20.48 2.22
CA ALA A 309 -15.55 19.20 2.86
C ALA A 309 -14.10 19.02 3.28
N LEU A 310 -13.16 19.41 2.41
CA LEU A 310 -11.73 19.43 2.70
C LEU A 310 -11.41 20.41 3.83
N GLY A 311 -12.01 21.61 3.85
CA GLY A 311 -11.81 22.59 4.92
C GLY A 311 -12.25 22.07 6.28
N ARG A 312 -13.40 21.38 6.35
CA ARG A 312 -13.85 20.70 7.58
C ARG A 312 -12.88 19.59 8.01
N MET A 313 -12.39 18.79 7.08
CA MET A 313 -11.43 17.73 7.37
C MET A 313 -10.11 18.31 7.89
N LEU A 314 -9.60 19.38 7.27
CA LEU A 314 -8.36 20.03 7.69
C LEU A 314 -8.46 20.65 9.09
N ALA A 315 -9.64 21.16 9.47
CA ALA A 315 -9.88 21.69 10.80
C ALA A 315 -9.79 20.62 11.94
N LEU A 316 -9.85 19.32 11.57
CA LEU A 316 -9.68 18.20 12.51
C LEU A 316 -8.21 17.75 12.64
N LEU A 317 -7.32 18.25 11.79
CA LEU A 317 -5.90 18.02 11.93
C LEU A 317 -5.33 18.96 13.01
N PRO A 318 -4.30 18.56 13.75
CA PRO A 318 -3.70 19.43 14.76
C PRO A 318 -3.24 20.74 14.12
N SER A 319 -3.69 21.86 14.69
CA SER A 319 -3.21 23.20 14.33
C SER A 319 -1.76 23.29 14.79
N GLN A 320 -0.84 23.56 13.89
CA GLN A 320 0.56 23.82 14.19
C GLN A 320 0.89 25.28 14.03
#